data_e51b3e72305180473866cc9190c07e3d
#
_entry.id   e51b3e72305180473866cc9190c07e3d
#
_cell.length_a   1.000
_cell.length_b   1.000
_cell.length_c   1.000
_cell.angle_alpha   90.00
_cell.angle_beta   90.00
_cell.angle_gamma   90.00
#
_symmetry.space_group_name_H-M   'P 1'
#
loop_
_entity.id
_entity.type
_entity.pdbx_description
1 polymer ?
#
loop_
_entity_poly.entity_id
_entity_poly.type
_entity_poly.pdbx_seq_one_letter_code
_entity_poly.pdbx_strand_id
1 'polypeptide(L)'
;MGKFVIKTVKSGIKFDLKAGNGEIIASSEVYSSKASCENGVESVRKNAPIAALEDQTAEGFEQQKNPKFEMYTDKAGEFRFRLKARNGEVIAVSEGYKAKASCLNGIESVRKNAPDAAVEVLED
;
A
#
# COMPACT_ATOMS: atom_id res chain seq x y z
N MET A 1 7.45 4.04 14.65
CA MET A 1 7.04 2.71 14.19
C MET A 1 5.64 2.73 13.64
N GLY A 2 5.45 2.06 12.52
CA GLY A 2 4.14 1.99 11.89
C GLY A 2 3.26 0.91 12.47
N LYS A 3 2.02 0.89 12.02
CA LYS A 3 1.09 -0.20 12.37
C LYS A 3 0.08 -0.42 11.26
N PHE A 4 -0.37 -1.67 11.14
CA PHE A 4 -1.53 -2.03 10.33
C PHE A 4 -2.77 -1.96 11.20
N VAL A 5 -3.79 -1.28 10.73
CA VAL A 5 -5.06 -1.18 11.45
C VAL A 5 -6.12 -1.91 10.64
N ILE A 6 -6.64 -3.00 11.20
CA ILE A 6 -7.71 -3.78 10.57
C ILE A 6 -9.04 -3.27 11.12
N LYS A 7 -9.96 -2.95 10.23
CA LYS A 7 -11.25 -2.41 10.65
C LYS A 7 -12.39 -2.97 9.81
N THR A 8 -13.56 -3.04 10.43
CA THR A 8 -14.79 -3.43 9.72
C THR A 8 -15.37 -2.19 9.06
N VAL A 9 -15.73 -2.33 7.79
CA VAL A 9 -16.44 -1.29 7.05
C VAL A 9 -17.76 -1.87 6.57
N LYS A 10 -18.59 -1.04 5.98
CA LYS A 10 -19.96 -1.43 5.58
C LYS A 10 -19.99 -2.67 4.69
N SER A 11 -19.01 -2.81 3.80
CA SER A 11 -18.98 -3.89 2.81
C SER A 11 -18.05 -5.05 3.17
N GLY A 12 -17.37 -5.00 4.33
CA GLY A 12 -16.47 -6.06 4.74
C GLY A 12 -15.38 -5.58 5.68
N ILE A 13 -14.18 -6.08 5.48
CA ILE A 13 -13.04 -5.81 6.37
C ILE A 13 -11.87 -5.30 5.52
N LYS A 14 -11.18 -4.28 6.01
CA LYS A 14 -10.01 -3.74 5.31
C LYS A 14 -8.92 -3.38 6.31
N PHE A 15 -7.72 -3.11 5.81
CA PHE A 15 -6.64 -2.59 6.65
C PHE A 15 -6.09 -1.30 6.06
N ASP A 16 -5.56 -0.47 6.96
CA ASP A 16 -4.75 0.68 6.60
C ASP A 16 -3.37 0.47 7.20
N LEU A 17 -2.34 0.94 6.51
CA LEU A 17 -0.99 0.99 7.06
C LEU A 17 -0.72 2.43 7.46
N LYS A 18 -0.43 2.64 8.73
CA LYS A 18 -0.09 3.94 9.28
C LYS A 18 1.40 4.04 9.55
N ALA A 19 1.98 5.18 9.25
CA ALA A 19 3.36 5.48 9.60
C ALA A 19 3.46 5.82 11.08
N GLY A 20 4.69 5.98 11.58
CA GLY A 20 4.92 6.31 13.00
C GLY A 20 4.28 7.60 13.45
N ASN A 21 4.03 8.55 12.53
CA ASN A 21 3.36 9.82 12.84
C ASN A 21 1.83 9.70 12.83
N GLY A 22 1.29 8.50 12.61
CA GLY A 22 -0.16 8.27 12.58
C GLY A 22 -0.84 8.51 11.24
N GLU A 23 -0.10 8.93 10.22
CA GLU A 23 -0.69 9.14 8.90
C GLU A 23 -0.90 7.83 8.17
N ILE A 24 -2.03 7.72 7.46
CA ILE A 24 -2.32 6.56 6.62
C ILE A 24 -1.49 6.69 5.34
N ILE A 25 -0.63 5.72 5.09
CA ILE A 25 0.23 5.74 3.91
C ILE A 25 -0.19 4.76 2.83
N ALA A 26 -1.00 3.76 3.19
CA ALA A 26 -1.57 2.84 2.20
C ALA A 26 -2.80 2.18 2.79
N SER A 27 -3.71 1.77 1.92
CA SER A 27 -4.96 1.11 2.31
C SER A 27 -5.20 -0.10 1.43
N SER A 28 -5.87 -1.11 1.98
CA SER A 28 -6.21 -2.31 1.23
C SER A 28 -7.57 -2.18 0.54
N GLU A 29 -7.87 -3.16 -0.29
CA GLU A 29 -9.23 -3.41 -0.75
C GLU A 29 -10.06 -3.95 0.41
N VAL A 30 -11.36 -4.10 0.18
CA VAL A 30 -12.25 -4.69 1.17
C VAL A 30 -12.26 -6.21 1.00
N TYR A 31 -12.00 -6.90 2.09
CA TYR A 31 -11.99 -8.37 2.13
C TYR A 31 -13.29 -8.88 2.73
N SER A 32 -13.69 -10.08 2.34
CA SER A 32 -14.90 -10.70 2.84
C SER A 32 -14.75 -11.33 4.23
N SER A 33 -13.51 -11.55 4.67
CA SER A 33 -13.25 -12.16 5.96
C SER A 33 -12.02 -11.55 6.62
N LYS A 34 -11.95 -11.67 7.95
CA LYS A 34 -10.77 -11.23 8.71
C LYS A 34 -9.53 -12.01 8.30
N ALA A 35 -9.67 -13.32 8.08
CA ALA A 35 -8.55 -14.16 7.68
C ALA A 35 -7.94 -13.69 6.35
N SER A 36 -8.77 -13.35 5.37
CA SER A 36 -8.29 -12.83 4.09
C SER A 36 -7.60 -11.49 4.27
N CYS A 37 -8.14 -10.63 5.13
CA CYS A 37 -7.54 -9.33 5.42
C CYS A 37 -6.16 -9.50 6.07
N GLU A 38 -6.05 -10.42 7.02
CA GLU A 38 -4.76 -10.72 7.67
C GLU A 38 -3.74 -11.26 6.67
N ASN A 39 -4.17 -12.09 5.73
CA ASN A 39 -3.30 -12.56 4.65
C ASN A 39 -2.80 -11.39 3.79
N GLY A 40 -3.66 -10.41 3.55
CA GLY A 40 -3.26 -9.20 2.84
C GLY A 40 -2.21 -8.40 3.59
N VAL A 41 -2.36 -8.27 4.91
CA VAL A 41 -1.36 -7.62 5.76
C VAL A 41 0.00 -8.30 5.62
N GLU A 42 0.02 -9.64 5.73
CA GLU A 42 1.26 -10.39 5.61
C GLU A 42 1.87 -10.26 4.21
N SER A 43 1.03 -10.17 3.20
CA SER A 43 1.49 -9.96 1.83
C SER A 43 2.21 -8.61 1.68
N VAL A 44 1.67 -7.55 2.29
CA VAL A 44 2.35 -6.25 2.29
C VAL A 44 3.70 -6.34 3.02
N ARG A 45 3.73 -6.99 4.19
CA ARG A 45 4.97 -7.18 4.95
C ARG A 45 6.06 -7.81 4.10
N LYS A 46 5.70 -8.87 3.38
CA LYS A 46 6.66 -9.65 2.59
C LYS A 46 7.11 -8.93 1.33
N ASN A 47 6.18 -8.30 0.65
CA ASN A 47 6.44 -7.77 -0.69
C ASN A 47 7.00 -6.35 -0.68
N ALA A 48 6.59 -5.49 0.26
CA ALA A 48 7.00 -4.10 0.26
C ALA A 48 8.52 -3.90 0.28
N PRO A 49 9.28 -4.61 1.15
CA PRO A 49 10.74 -4.38 1.21
C PRO A 49 11.48 -4.75 -0.07
N ILE A 50 10.97 -5.68 -0.85
CA ILE A 50 11.66 -6.21 -2.04
C ILE A 50 11.04 -5.75 -3.35
N ALA A 51 9.93 -5.01 -3.29
CA ALA A 51 9.22 -4.58 -4.50
C ALA A 51 10.03 -3.55 -5.29
N ALA A 52 10.09 -3.74 -6.61
CA ALA A 52 10.72 -2.78 -7.51
C ALA A 52 9.80 -1.57 -7.68
N LEU A 53 10.37 -0.44 -8.09
CA LEU A 53 9.59 0.75 -8.41
C LEU A 53 9.38 0.82 -9.92
N GLU A 54 8.11 0.85 -10.34
CA GLU A 54 7.76 1.10 -11.73
C GLU A 54 7.14 2.49 -11.80
N ASP A 55 7.88 3.43 -12.38
CA ASP A 55 7.42 4.82 -12.48
C ASP A 55 6.69 5.02 -13.81
N GLN A 56 5.37 4.85 -13.77
CA GLN A 56 4.55 4.98 -14.98
C GLN A 56 4.33 6.44 -15.39
N THR A 57 4.84 7.39 -14.60
CA THR A 57 4.77 8.82 -14.96
C THR A 57 5.93 9.25 -15.83
N ALA A 58 6.98 8.43 -15.92
CA ALA A 58 8.14 8.71 -16.76
C ALA A 58 7.86 8.26 -18.19
N GLU A 59 8.28 9.09 -19.15
CA GLU A 59 8.16 8.73 -20.56
C GLU A 59 9.08 7.56 -20.86
N GLY A 60 8.53 6.54 -21.53
CA GLY A 60 9.31 5.35 -21.87
C GLY A 60 9.67 4.45 -20.71
N PHE A 61 8.87 4.48 -19.63
CA PHE A 61 9.16 3.67 -18.46
C PHE A 61 9.21 2.17 -18.82
N GLU A 62 10.02 1.43 -18.05
CA GLU A 62 10.12 -0.02 -18.22
C GLU A 62 9.19 -0.73 -17.24
N GLN A 63 8.52 -1.77 -17.73
CA GLN A 63 7.72 -2.63 -16.85
C GLN A 63 8.65 -3.43 -15.96
N GLN A 64 8.32 -3.46 -14.67
CA GLN A 64 9.07 -4.25 -13.70
C GLN A 64 8.34 -5.55 -13.43
N LYS A 65 9.05 -6.51 -12.87
CA LYS A 65 8.45 -7.78 -12.46
C LYS A 65 7.81 -7.62 -11.08
N ASN A 66 6.77 -8.38 -10.81
CA ASN A 66 6.16 -8.42 -9.49
C ASN A 66 7.10 -9.12 -8.49
N PRO A 67 7.10 -8.74 -7.21
CA PRO A 67 6.29 -7.66 -6.64
C PRO A 67 6.86 -6.29 -7.03
N LYS A 68 5.96 -5.30 -7.13
CA LYS A 68 6.39 -3.96 -7.53
C LYS A 68 5.44 -2.90 -6.98
N PHE A 69 5.97 -1.68 -6.83
CA PHE A 69 5.15 -0.49 -6.65
C PHE A 69 4.96 0.15 -8.02
N GLU A 70 3.71 0.37 -8.41
CA GLU A 70 3.41 1.12 -9.63
C GLU A 70 3.02 2.54 -9.23
N MET A 71 3.78 3.52 -9.68
CA MET A 71 3.46 4.93 -9.45
C MET A 71 2.85 5.49 -10.73
N TYR A 72 1.72 6.16 -10.61
CA TYR A 72 0.97 6.67 -11.75
C TYR A 72 0.26 7.97 -11.37
N THR A 73 -0.29 8.66 -12.38
CA THR A 73 -1.14 9.83 -12.14
C THR A 73 -2.60 9.43 -12.30
N ASP A 74 -3.46 9.93 -11.41
CA ASP A 74 -4.89 9.67 -11.49
C ASP A 74 -5.59 10.71 -12.37
N LYS A 75 -6.91 10.62 -12.45
CA LYS A 75 -7.72 11.53 -13.30
C LYS A 75 -7.65 12.98 -12.85
N ALA A 76 -7.38 13.22 -11.57
CA ALA A 76 -7.24 14.57 -11.02
C ALA A 76 -5.82 15.12 -11.21
N GLY A 77 -4.90 14.33 -11.78
CA GLY A 77 -3.52 14.74 -11.98
C GLY A 77 -2.64 14.56 -10.76
N GLU A 78 -3.14 13.87 -9.75
CA GLU A 78 -2.36 13.59 -8.55
C GLU A 78 -1.57 12.28 -8.70
N PHE A 79 -0.43 12.22 -8.01
CA PHE A 79 0.42 11.03 -8.04
C PHE A 79 -0.08 10.01 -7.02
N ARG A 80 -0.18 8.77 -7.44
CA ARG A 80 -0.59 7.66 -6.59
C ARG A 80 0.33 6.48 -6.80
N PHE A 81 0.36 5.58 -5.83
CA PHE A 81 1.04 4.30 -6.01
C PHE A 81 0.13 3.16 -5.58
N ARG A 82 0.44 1.99 -6.12
CA ARG A 82 -0.17 0.74 -5.66
C ARG A 82 0.92 -0.30 -5.57
N LEU A 83 0.79 -1.20 -4.60
CA LEU A 83 1.72 -2.30 -4.42
C LEU A 83 1.09 -3.56 -4.96
N LYS A 84 1.80 -4.23 -5.87
CA LYS A 84 1.39 -5.53 -6.40
C LYS A 84 2.22 -6.64 -5.78
N ALA A 85 1.56 -7.71 -5.37
CA ALA A 85 2.20 -8.91 -4.86
C ALA A 85 2.80 -9.71 -6.01
N ARG A 86 3.50 -10.80 -5.68
CA ARG A 86 4.11 -11.69 -6.68
C ARG A 86 3.12 -12.20 -7.71
N ASN A 87 1.89 -12.46 -7.30
CA ASN A 87 0.84 -12.96 -8.18
C ASN A 87 0.18 -11.86 -9.03
N GLY A 88 0.63 -10.62 -8.90
CA GLY A 88 0.10 -9.50 -9.65
C GLY A 88 -1.13 -8.84 -9.04
N GLU A 89 -1.61 -9.31 -7.90
CA GLU A 89 -2.75 -8.69 -7.24
C GLU A 89 -2.36 -7.39 -6.54
N VAL A 90 -3.23 -6.39 -6.62
CA VAL A 90 -3.04 -5.14 -5.89
C VAL A 90 -3.38 -5.38 -4.43
N ILE A 91 -2.41 -5.18 -3.55
CA ILE A 91 -2.57 -5.45 -2.11
C ILE A 91 -2.61 -4.18 -1.26
N ALA A 92 -2.20 -3.05 -1.81
CA ALA A 92 -2.29 -1.76 -1.12
C ALA A 92 -2.28 -0.63 -2.13
N VAL A 93 -2.99 0.45 -1.82
CA VAL A 93 -3.05 1.65 -2.65
C VAL A 93 -2.83 2.89 -1.77
N SER A 94 -2.29 3.95 -2.36
CA SER A 94 -2.08 5.20 -1.65
C SER A 94 -3.21 6.19 -1.91
N GLU A 95 -3.21 7.27 -1.14
CA GLU A 95 -3.99 8.45 -1.46
C GLU A 95 -3.29 9.22 -2.58
N GLY A 96 -3.93 10.28 -3.09
CA GLY A 96 -3.33 11.14 -4.10
C GLY A 96 -2.36 12.13 -3.48
N TYR A 97 -1.20 12.28 -4.09
CA TYR A 97 -0.19 13.27 -3.69
C TYR A 97 -0.10 14.34 -4.77
N LYS A 98 0.07 15.58 -4.36
CA LYS A 98 0.18 16.69 -5.31
C LYS A 98 1.56 16.75 -5.96
N ALA A 99 2.59 16.24 -5.28
CA ALA A 99 3.95 16.26 -5.79
C ALA A 99 4.49 14.83 -5.93
N LYS A 100 5.25 14.61 -6.99
CA LYS A 100 5.89 13.31 -7.24
C LYS A 100 6.81 12.91 -6.09
N ALA A 101 7.58 13.87 -5.56
CA ALA A 101 8.50 13.60 -4.44
C ALA A 101 7.73 13.09 -3.22
N SER A 102 6.56 13.64 -2.95
CA SER A 102 5.73 13.19 -1.82
C SER A 102 5.26 11.75 -2.01
N CYS A 103 4.88 11.40 -3.24
CA CYS A 103 4.47 10.04 -3.58
C CYS A 103 5.64 9.05 -3.39
N LEU A 104 6.84 9.42 -3.84
CA LEU A 104 8.02 8.60 -3.66
C LEU A 104 8.35 8.41 -2.19
N ASN A 105 8.19 9.45 -1.38
CA ASN A 105 8.37 9.35 0.07
C ASN A 105 7.36 8.39 0.69
N GLY A 106 6.12 8.41 0.19
CA GLY A 106 5.09 7.46 0.63
C GLY A 106 5.47 6.02 0.34
N ILE A 107 6.01 5.75 -0.84
CA ILE A 107 6.49 4.41 -1.20
C ILE A 107 7.59 3.97 -0.24
N GLU A 108 8.57 4.83 0.02
CA GLU A 108 9.65 4.51 0.95
C GLU A 108 9.13 4.31 2.38
N SER A 109 8.11 5.07 2.77
CA SER A 109 7.47 4.90 4.07
C SER A 109 6.84 3.51 4.20
N VAL A 110 6.16 3.02 3.15
CA VAL A 110 5.61 1.67 3.15
C VAL A 110 6.72 0.63 3.29
N ARG A 111 7.80 0.77 2.54
CA ARG A 111 8.95 -0.14 2.62
C ARG A 111 9.53 -0.22 4.01
N LYS A 112 9.65 0.92 4.68
CA LYS A 112 10.25 1.01 6.02
C LYS A 112 9.33 0.49 7.11
N ASN A 113 8.05 0.84 7.03
CA ASN A 113 7.11 0.56 8.12
C ASN A 113 6.52 -0.85 8.07
N ALA A 114 6.25 -1.36 6.87
CA ALA A 114 5.52 -2.61 6.74
C ALA A 114 6.17 -3.81 7.44
N PRO A 115 7.50 -4.06 7.31
CA PRO A 115 8.07 -5.27 7.89
C PRO A 115 7.90 -5.40 9.39
N ASP A 116 7.98 -4.29 10.13
CA ASP A 116 7.94 -4.30 11.59
C ASP A 116 6.66 -3.74 12.18
N ALA A 117 5.70 -3.39 11.34
CA ALA A 117 4.44 -2.77 11.82
C ALA A 117 3.64 -3.74 12.68
N ALA A 118 3.17 -3.26 13.83
CA ALA A 118 2.26 -4.03 14.67
C ALA A 118 0.89 -4.08 13.99
N VAL A 119 0.08 -5.07 14.37
CA VAL A 119 -1.30 -5.19 13.87
C VAL A 119 -2.26 -4.82 14.98
N GLU A 120 -3.12 -3.85 14.71
CA GLU A 120 -4.16 -3.44 15.63
C GLU A 120 -5.51 -3.75 14.98
N VAL A 121 -6.38 -4.44 15.69
CA VAL A 121 -7.73 -4.75 15.20
C VAL A 121 -8.72 -3.85 15.92
N LEU A 122 -9.45 -3.04 15.17
CA LEU A 122 -10.50 -2.19 15.73
C LEU A 122 -11.81 -2.97 15.69
N GLU A 123 -12.41 -3.13 16.86
CA GLU A 123 -13.69 -3.81 16.99
C GLU A 123 -14.80 -2.79 17.23
N ASP A 124 -15.93 -3.02 16.57
CA ASP A 124 -17.12 -2.18 16.74
C ASP A 124 -17.96 -2.64 17.93
#